data_ab4db5279100ae6812c311ead8d6ae48
#
_entry.id   ab4db5279100ae6812c311ead8d6ae48
#
_cell.length_a   1.000
_cell.length_b   1.000
_cell.length_c   1.000
_cell.angle_alpha   90.00
_cell.angle_beta   90.00
_cell.angle_gamma   90.00
#
_symmetry.space_group_name_H-M   'P 1'
#
loop_
_entity.id
_entity.type
_entity.pdbx_description
1 polymer ?
#
loop_
_entity_poly.entity_id
_entity_poly.type
_entity_poly.pdbx_seq_one_letter_code
_entity_poly.pdbx_strand_id
1 'polypeptide(L)'
;MKKVFFWGLGLFLLCLCLSSQAQLESTILPGAYQTAEYLPWLKNKKVGVFTNHTALINQRHLIDTLLSAGITVQKIFTPEHGLRGTADAGEITKDGIDSRTGIPIVSLYGNKYGPNENDLKDIDILLFDIQDVGARFYTYISSLQYFMEAAAANHKPLIILDRPNPNGHYVDGPVLEKPYASFVGKNTIPIVYGMTIGEYALMLKGEHWMKDSRSNDFTLTVVPCKNYDHTSYYTINIAPSPNLTSMNAIYWYPSTCLIEGTIVSEGRGTDHAFEYLGHPLIANKGFEFTPISKNGAQAPKLKNQICYGWDLSQRKAPTHKIDLELLIEIYDAFPKRDSFFLGSNVKDPRSYYFNKLAGTANLMEQIQAGQSAKDIRASWQKGITKFKKIRKKYLLYKDFE
;
A
#
# COMPACT_ATOMS: atom_id res chain seq x y z
N MET A 1 -72.96 37.22 33.78
CA MET A 1 -72.18 36.35 34.71
C MET A 1 -71.42 35.28 33.87
N LYS A 2 -70.18 35.01 34.25
CA LYS A 2 -69.21 34.00 33.81
C LYS A 2 -68.23 34.46 32.75
N LYS A 3 -67.15 35.05 33.29
CA LYS A 3 -65.83 35.08 32.67
C LYS A 3 -65.27 33.66 32.70
N VAL A 4 -64.74 33.16 31.60
CA VAL A 4 -63.87 31.96 31.55
C VAL A 4 -62.55 32.35 30.96
N PHE A 5 -61.50 32.05 31.71
CA PHE A 5 -60.07 32.24 31.48
C PHE A 5 -59.59 31.48 30.28
N PHE A 6 -58.84 32.12 29.39
CA PHE A 6 -57.92 31.49 28.47
C PHE A 6 -56.50 31.96 28.82
N TRP A 7 -55.86 31.18 29.67
CA TRP A 7 -54.42 31.26 29.89
C TRP A 7 -53.86 29.84 29.73
N GLY A 8 -52.87 29.65 28.84
CA GLY A 8 -52.08 28.42 28.91
C GLY A 8 -51.79 27.70 27.62
N LEU A 9 -51.42 28.38 26.50
CA LEU A 9 -50.88 27.66 25.35
C LEU A 9 -49.76 28.44 24.61
N GLY A 10 -48.94 29.17 25.39
CA GLY A 10 -47.89 30.02 24.81
C GLY A 10 -46.46 29.69 25.23
N LEU A 11 -46.19 28.55 25.88
CA LEU A 11 -44.85 28.30 26.46
C LEU A 11 -44.25 26.91 26.16
N PHE A 12 -44.59 26.28 25.05
CA PHE A 12 -44.01 24.96 24.71
C PHE A 12 -43.41 24.85 23.32
N LEU A 13 -43.11 25.95 22.66
CA LEU A 13 -42.53 25.96 21.33
C LEU A 13 -41.13 26.60 21.27
N LEU A 14 -40.42 26.74 22.41
CA LEU A 14 -39.13 27.43 22.48
C LEU A 14 -37.96 26.56 22.95
N CYS A 15 -38.03 25.24 22.79
CA CYS A 15 -36.90 24.36 23.20
C CYS A 15 -36.69 23.17 22.30
N LEU A 16 -36.66 23.33 20.97
CA LEU A 16 -36.19 22.29 20.04
C LEU A 16 -35.42 22.86 18.87
N CYS A 17 -34.69 23.95 19.06
CA CYS A 17 -33.50 24.24 18.25
C CYS A 17 -32.32 23.54 18.89
N LEU A 18 -32.36 22.22 19.00
CA LEU A 18 -31.14 21.43 19.08
C LEU A 18 -30.38 21.64 17.76
N SER A 19 -29.43 22.54 17.81
CA SER A 19 -28.41 22.72 16.80
C SER A 19 -27.81 21.37 16.48
N SER A 20 -28.34 20.71 15.46
CA SER A 20 -27.58 19.72 14.68
C SER A 20 -26.44 20.50 14.05
N GLN A 21 -25.37 20.72 14.79
CA GLN A 21 -24.07 20.96 14.19
C GLN A 21 -23.74 19.66 13.48
N ALA A 22 -24.18 19.54 12.23
CA ALA A 22 -23.58 18.62 11.30
C ALA A 22 -22.09 19.00 11.31
N GLN A 23 -21.29 18.23 12.02
CA GLN A 23 -19.84 18.29 11.96
C GLN A 23 -19.53 18.04 10.50
N LEU A 24 -19.23 19.10 9.73
CA LEU A 24 -18.69 18.97 8.39
C LEU A 24 -17.45 18.11 8.59
N GLU A 25 -17.53 16.83 8.21
CA GLU A 25 -16.37 15.96 8.19
C GLU A 25 -15.34 16.66 7.31
N SER A 26 -14.30 17.16 7.95
CA SER A 26 -13.26 17.89 7.23
C SER A 26 -12.55 16.92 6.30
N THR A 27 -12.60 17.20 5.00
CA THR A 27 -11.99 16.35 3.96
C THR A 27 -10.54 16.04 4.30
N ILE A 28 -10.18 14.75 4.25
CA ILE A 28 -8.80 14.31 4.43
C ILE A 28 -7.97 14.84 3.26
N LEU A 29 -6.88 15.53 3.56
CA LEU A 29 -5.96 16.09 2.58
C LEU A 29 -4.59 15.44 2.70
N PRO A 30 -4.09 14.73 1.67
CA PRO A 30 -2.70 14.29 1.59
C PRO A 30 -1.71 15.44 1.76
N GLY A 31 -0.49 15.15 2.22
CA GLY A 31 0.58 16.14 2.38
C GLY A 31 0.85 16.97 1.11
N ALA A 32 0.71 16.35 -0.05
CA ALA A 32 0.87 17.03 -1.35
C ALA A 32 -0.06 18.25 -1.55
N TYR A 33 -1.22 18.27 -0.91
CA TYR A 33 -2.17 19.40 -1.00
C TYR A 33 -1.69 20.64 -0.22
N GLN A 34 -0.73 20.50 0.67
CA GLN A 34 -0.22 21.57 1.52
C GLN A 34 0.92 22.33 0.84
N THR A 35 0.70 22.77 -0.38
CA THR A 35 1.71 23.42 -1.24
C THR A 35 2.37 24.63 -0.58
N ALA A 36 1.64 25.39 0.24
CA ALA A 36 2.18 26.53 0.98
C ALA A 36 3.28 26.14 1.99
N GLU A 37 3.28 24.89 2.46
CA GLU A 37 4.29 24.41 3.42
C GLU A 37 5.58 23.99 2.74
N TYR A 38 5.53 23.20 1.67
CA TYR A 38 6.75 22.63 1.09
C TYR A 38 7.32 23.37 -0.13
N LEU A 39 6.51 24.12 -0.90
CA LEU A 39 7.04 24.86 -2.06
C LEU A 39 8.13 25.88 -1.69
N PRO A 40 8.06 26.60 -0.55
CA PRO A 40 9.14 27.47 -0.14
C PRO A 40 10.50 26.77 0.04
N TRP A 41 10.50 25.51 0.49
CA TRP A 41 11.72 24.73 0.68
C TRP A 41 12.34 24.26 -0.64
N LEU A 42 11.55 24.22 -1.73
CA LEU A 42 11.97 23.80 -3.08
C LEU A 42 12.42 24.98 -3.95
N LYS A 43 12.14 26.23 -3.54
CA LYS A 43 12.50 27.43 -4.31
C LYS A 43 14.01 27.52 -4.54
N ASN A 44 14.40 27.81 -5.80
CA ASN A 44 15.81 27.92 -6.22
C ASN A 44 16.63 26.63 -6.01
N LYS A 45 15.97 25.47 -5.93
CA LYS A 45 16.58 24.15 -5.82
C LYS A 45 16.32 23.34 -7.08
N LYS A 46 17.27 22.48 -7.44
CA LYS A 46 17.09 21.43 -8.42
C LYS A 46 16.49 20.20 -7.74
N VAL A 47 15.23 19.91 -8.01
CA VAL A 47 14.44 18.89 -7.30
C VAL A 47 14.45 17.58 -8.07
N GLY A 48 14.80 16.48 -7.38
CA GLY A 48 14.54 15.11 -7.85
C GLY A 48 13.26 14.58 -7.24
N VAL A 49 12.30 14.17 -8.05
CA VAL A 49 10.97 13.75 -7.58
C VAL A 49 10.75 12.27 -7.80
N PHE A 50 10.58 11.51 -6.71
CA PHE A 50 10.13 10.11 -6.79
C PHE A 50 8.60 10.08 -6.78
N THR A 51 8.01 9.60 -7.88
CA THR A 51 6.56 9.69 -8.07
C THR A 51 6.04 8.73 -9.13
N ASN A 52 4.72 8.58 -9.18
CA ASN A 52 4.00 7.91 -10.24
C ASN A 52 2.65 8.59 -10.50
N HIS A 53 1.77 7.96 -11.28
CA HIS A 53 0.44 8.47 -11.66
C HIS A 53 -0.48 8.79 -10.46
N THR A 54 -0.21 8.24 -9.27
CA THR A 54 -1.05 8.47 -8.09
C THR A 54 -0.80 9.82 -7.42
N ALA A 55 0.28 10.51 -7.76
CA ALA A 55 0.67 11.78 -7.15
C ALA A 55 -0.18 12.95 -7.68
N LEU A 56 -1.48 12.90 -7.37
CA LEU A 56 -2.43 13.94 -7.75
C LEU A 56 -2.71 14.92 -6.60
N ILE A 57 -2.82 16.19 -6.95
CA ILE A 57 -3.41 17.27 -6.15
C ILE A 57 -4.70 17.67 -6.88
N ASN A 58 -5.86 17.29 -6.34
CA ASN A 58 -7.12 17.24 -7.08
C ASN A 58 -6.97 16.36 -8.34
N GLN A 59 -7.09 16.95 -9.53
CA GLN A 59 -6.93 16.22 -10.80
C GLN A 59 -5.60 16.53 -11.49
N ARG A 60 -4.71 17.31 -10.86
CA ARG A 60 -3.45 17.74 -11.43
C ARG A 60 -2.29 16.96 -10.84
N HIS A 61 -1.41 16.44 -11.70
CA HIS A 61 -0.23 15.74 -11.24
C HIS A 61 0.74 16.67 -10.48
N LEU A 62 1.43 16.15 -9.45
CA LEU A 62 2.40 16.90 -8.65
C LEU A 62 3.46 17.59 -9.51
N ILE A 63 4.01 16.90 -10.51
CA ILE A 63 5.02 17.49 -11.42
C ILE A 63 4.49 18.79 -12.06
N ASP A 64 3.25 18.79 -12.56
CA ASP A 64 2.64 19.98 -13.17
C ASP A 64 2.42 21.11 -12.18
N THR A 65 2.09 20.75 -10.94
CA THR A 65 1.93 21.71 -9.85
C THR A 65 3.28 22.37 -9.51
N LEU A 66 4.35 21.58 -9.40
CA LEU A 66 5.70 22.07 -9.14
C LEU A 66 6.18 22.99 -10.26
N LEU A 67 6.06 22.59 -11.52
CA LEU A 67 6.47 23.38 -12.67
C LEU A 67 5.70 24.73 -12.74
N SER A 68 4.38 24.72 -12.48
CA SER A 68 3.57 25.94 -12.47
C SER A 68 3.92 26.89 -11.32
N ALA A 69 4.45 26.35 -10.23
CA ALA A 69 4.97 27.14 -9.11
C ALA A 69 6.40 27.67 -9.36
N GLY A 70 6.97 27.43 -10.56
CA GLY A 70 8.34 27.84 -10.90
C GLY A 70 9.43 26.99 -10.25
N ILE A 71 9.12 25.77 -9.79
CA ILE A 71 10.11 24.86 -9.22
C ILE A 71 10.85 24.13 -10.34
N THR A 72 12.17 24.06 -10.25
CA THR A 72 13.01 23.32 -11.19
C THR A 72 12.98 21.83 -10.85
N VAL A 73 12.15 21.05 -11.55
CA VAL A 73 12.18 19.59 -11.49
C VAL A 73 13.28 19.09 -12.42
N GLN A 74 14.39 18.66 -11.83
CA GLN A 74 15.59 18.24 -12.56
C GLN A 74 15.47 16.82 -13.09
N LYS A 75 14.80 15.91 -12.34
CA LYS A 75 14.69 14.51 -12.66
C LYS A 75 13.47 13.87 -11.98
N ILE A 76 12.84 12.93 -12.67
CA ILE A 76 11.76 12.12 -12.13
C ILE A 76 12.31 10.71 -11.90
N PHE A 77 12.07 10.16 -10.71
CA PHE A 77 12.33 8.77 -10.34
C PHE A 77 11.01 8.02 -10.27
N THR A 78 10.97 6.82 -10.82
CA THR A 78 9.73 6.04 -10.90
C THR A 78 9.91 4.63 -10.33
N PRO A 79 8.89 4.10 -9.61
CA PRO A 79 8.86 2.73 -9.12
C PRO A 79 8.40 1.75 -10.21
N GLU A 80 8.08 0.53 -9.79
CA GLU A 80 7.30 -0.43 -10.55
C GLU A 80 6.06 0.24 -11.19
N HIS A 81 5.66 -0.23 -12.36
CA HIS A 81 4.64 0.35 -13.23
C HIS A 81 4.98 1.70 -13.89
N GLY A 82 6.11 2.33 -13.55
CA GLY A 82 6.58 3.57 -14.19
C GLY A 82 5.76 4.82 -13.85
N LEU A 83 6.07 5.93 -14.53
CA LEU A 83 5.41 7.23 -14.25
C LEU A 83 3.90 7.22 -14.53
N ARG A 84 3.45 6.47 -15.54
CA ARG A 84 2.04 6.44 -15.97
C ARG A 84 1.25 5.30 -15.32
N GLY A 85 1.90 4.40 -14.56
CA GLY A 85 1.25 3.31 -13.87
C GLY A 85 0.66 2.24 -14.80
N THR A 86 1.23 2.04 -16.00
CA THR A 86 0.66 1.15 -17.02
C THR A 86 1.48 -0.10 -17.30
N ALA A 87 2.73 -0.16 -16.84
CA ALA A 87 3.57 -1.34 -17.00
C ALA A 87 3.06 -2.52 -16.17
N ASP A 88 3.29 -3.74 -16.66
CA ASP A 88 2.87 -4.97 -16.00
C ASP A 88 3.59 -5.15 -14.64
N ALA A 89 3.01 -5.94 -13.74
CA ALA A 89 3.69 -6.32 -12.51
C ALA A 89 4.96 -7.12 -12.84
N GLY A 90 6.10 -6.71 -12.26
CA GLY A 90 7.40 -7.30 -12.57
C GLY A 90 8.05 -6.83 -13.88
N GLU A 91 7.38 -6.02 -14.69
CA GLU A 91 7.94 -5.50 -15.92
C GLU A 91 9.06 -4.47 -15.65
N ILE A 92 10.21 -4.68 -16.30
CA ILE A 92 11.35 -3.76 -16.20
C ILE A 92 11.07 -2.51 -17.04
N THR A 93 10.83 -1.38 -16.37
CA THR A 93 10.71 -0.09 -17.03
C THR A 93 12.08 0.51 -17.30
N LYS A 94 12.19 1.25 -18.42
CA LYS A 94 13.46 1.85 -18.85
C LYS A 94 13.55 3.33 -18.47
N ASP A 95 14.78 3.82 -18.34
CA ASP A 95 15.05 5.25 -18.30
C ASP A 95 14.56 5.92 -19.60
N GLY A 96 14.14 7.20 -19.49
CA GLY A 96 13.57 7.90 -20.65
C GLY A 96 13.43 9.39 -20.40
N ILE A 97 12.56 10.02 -21.19
CA ILE A 97 12.19 11.43 -21.06
C ILE A 97 10.66 11.50 -21.01
N ASP A 98 10.10 12.21 -20.04
CA ASP A 98 8.66 12.47 -20.04
C ASP A 98 8.28 13.33 -21.23
N SER A 99 7.49 12.76 -22.14
CA SER A 99 7.12 13.40 -23.42
C SER A 99 6.34 14.71 -23.25
N ARG A 100 5.73 14.92 -22.08
CA ARG A 100 4.93 16.12 -21.80
C ARG A 100 5.74 17.27 -21.24
N THR A 101 6.77 16.98 -20.46
CA THR A 101 7.55 18.01 -19.75
C THR A 101 8.99 18.10 -20.21
N GLY A 102 9.50 17.10 -20.98
CA GLY A 102 10.90 17.02 -21.36
C GLY A 102 11.85 16.60 -20.24
N ILE A 103 11.33 16.28 -19.04
CA ILE A 103 12.15 15.97 -17.86
C ILE A 103 12.66 14.52 -17.96
N PRO A 104 13.97 14.27 -17.68
CA PRO A 104 14.50 12.92 -17.61
C PRO A 104 13.80 12.05 -16.56
N ILE A 105 13.47 10.82 -16.95
CA ILE A 105 12.91 9.77 -16.08
C ILE A 105 13.99 8.73 -15.82
N VAL A 106 14.18 8.38 -14.56
CA VAL A 106 15.04 7.29 -14.11
C VAL A 106 14.18 6.20 -13.49
N SER A 107 14.20 5.02 -14.09
CA SER A 107 13.49 3.86 -13.54
C SER A 107 14.25 3.28 -12.35
N LEU A 108 13.54 3.08 -11.24
CA LEU A 108 14.05 2.44 -10.02
C LEU A 108 13.38 1.09 -9.79
N TYR A 109 13.18 0.33 -10.89
CA TYR A 109 12.64 -1.02 -10.84
C TYR A 109 13.32 -1.97 -11.84
N GLY A 110 13.62 -3.18 -11.38
CA GLY A 110 14.26 -4.22 -12.19
C GLY A 110 15.78 -4.18 -12.10
N ASN A 111 16.44 -3.36 -12.90
CA ASN A 111 17.91 -3.31 -12.95
C ASN A 111 18.54 -2.59 -11.75
N LYS A 112 17.84 -1.62 -11.16
CA LYS A 112 18.22 -0.90 -9.94
C LYS A 112 16.98 -0.52 -9.14
N TYR A 113 17.11 -0.50 -7.81
CA TYR A 113 16.01 -0.16 -6.91
C TYR A 113 16.18 1.20 -6.23
N GLY A 114 17.35 1.80 -6.29
CA GLY A 114 17.66 3.13 -5.78
C GLY A 114 18.53 3.93 -6.76
N PRO A 115 18.48 5.26 -6.72
CA PRO A 115 19.34 6.10 -7.54
C PRO A 115 20.80 5.94 -7.11
N ASN A 116 21.71 5.97 -8.06
CA ASN A 116 23.15 6.02 -7.82
C ASN A 116 23.65 7.48 -7.70
N GLU A 117 24.93 7.68 -7.40
CA GLU A 117 25.54 8.99 -7.29
C GLU A 117 25.37 9.84 -8.55
N ASN A 118 25.54 9.26 -9.76
CA ASN A 118 25.35 9.97 -11.02
C ASN A 118 23.90 10.41 -11.24
N ASP A 119 22.95 9.65 -10.74
CA ASP A 119 21.54 10.04 -10.79
C ASP A 119 21.27 11.28 -9.91
N LEU A 120 22.02 11.47 -8.82
CA LEU A 120 21.81 12.47 -7.79
C LEU A 120 22.76 13.68 -7.83
N LYS A 121 23.83 13.65 -8.64
CA LYS A 121 24.88 14.69 -8.63
C LYS A 121 24.35 16.10 -8.87
N ASP A 122 23.35 16.26 -9.76
CA ASP A 122 22.77 17.55 -10.15
C ASP A 122 21.46 17.87 -9.40
N ILE A 123 21.23 17.24 -8.25
CA ILE A 123 20.02 17.41 -7.44
C ILE A 123 20.40 18.03 -6.09
N ASP A 124 19.67 19.04 -5.68
CA ASP A 124 19.87 19.72 -4.38
C ASP A 124 18.99 19.09 -3.29
N ILE A 125 17.78 18.65 -3.65
CA ILE A 125 16.78 18.13 -2.71
C ILE A 125 15.90 17.09 -3.39
N LEU A 126 15.49 16.10 -2.61
CA LEU A 126 14.62 15.02 -3.05
C LEU A 126 13.20 15.19 -2.50
N LEU A 127 12.23 14.84 -3.32
CA LEU A 127 10.80 14.85 -2.97
C LEU A 127 10.21 13.48 -3.27
N PHE A 128 9.43 12.94 -2.36
CA PHE A 128 8.76 11.64 -2.51
C PHE A 128 7.25 11.81 -2.38
N ASP A 129 6.48 11.35 -3.36
CA ASP A 129 5.02 11.37 -3.35
C ASP A 129 4.46 10.17 -4.13
N ILE A 130 3.96 9.16 -3.43
CA ILE A 130 3.31 7.96 -3.97
C ILE A 130 2.24 7.48 -3.01
N GLN A 131 1.11 6.98 -3.55
CA GLN A 131 0.07 6.33 -2.78
C GLN A 131 0.40 4.86 -2.52
N ASP A 132 0.61 4.51 -1.25
CA ASP A 132 0.72 3.13 -0.77
C ASP A 132 -0.65 2.55 -0.39
N VAL A 133 -0.73 1.22 -0.20
CA VAL A 133 -1.99 0.53 0.17
C VAL A 133 -1.93 -0.16 1.54
N GLY A 134 -0.82 -0.03 2.28
CA GLY A 134 -0.70 -0.50 3.66
C GLY A 134 -0.46 -2.00 3.81
N ALA A 135 -0.04 -2.70 2.77
CA ALA A 135 0.34 -4.10 2.80
C ALA A 135 1.84 -4.26 2.51
N ARG A 136 2.57 -4.99 3.35
CA ARG A 136 4.04 -5.12 3.30
C ARG A 136 4.57 -5.51 1.93
N PHE A 137 3.89 -6.39 1.23
CA PHE A 137 4.31 -6.88 -0.08
C PHE A 137 3.96 -5.93 -1.24
N TYR A 138 3.23 -4.84 -0.98
CA TYR A 138 3.08 -3.75 -1.93
C TYR A 138 4.37 -2.91 -1.93
N THR A 139 5.12 -2.96 -3.01
CA THR A 139 6.57 -2.70 -3.01
C THR A 139 7.02 -1.25 -2.82
N TYR A 140 6.08 -0.29 -2.72
CA TYR A 140 6.44 1.13 -2.61
C TYR A 140 7.18 1.48 -1.32
N ILE A 141 6.91 0.78 -0.21
CA ILE A 141 7.68 0.95 1.02
C ILE A 141 9.11 0.41 0.89
N SER A 142 9.35 -0.60 0.05
CA SER A 142 10.70 -1.08 -0.28
C SER A 142 11.43 -0.09 -1.17
N SER A 143 10.75 0.47 -2.18
CA SER A 143 11.28 1.53 -3.05
C SER A 143 11.62 2.79 -2.25
N LEU A 144 10.77 3.19 -1.30
CA LEU A 144 11.05 4.29 -0.37
C LEU A 144 12.36 4.06 0.38
N GLN A 145 12.55 2.86 0.95
CA GLN A 145 13.78 2.57 1.70
C GLN A 145 15.03 2.70 0.84
N TYR A 146 15.04 2.14 -0.37
CA TYR A 146 16.19 2.31 -1.29
C TYR A 146 16.43 3.77 -1.67
N PHE A 147 15.35 4.55 -1.84
CA PHE A 147 15.45 5.97 -2.13
C PHE A 147 16.02 6.77 -0.95
N MET A 148 15.59 6.43 0.29
CA MET A 148 16.14 6.99 1.53
C MET A 148 17.62 6.63 1.72
N GLU A 149 17.99 5.37 1.47
CA GLU A 149 19.39 4.91 1.54
C GLU A 149 20.28 5.69 0.57
N ALA A 150 19.80 5.94 -0.65
CA ALA A 150 20.53 6.74 -1.65
C ALA A 150 20.58 8.24 -1.26
N ALA A 151 19.50 8.80 -0.74
CA ALA A 151 19.45 10.17 -0.22
C ALA A 151 20.52 10.39 0.87
N ALA A 152 20.57 9.45 1.83
CA ALA A 152 21.51 9.49 2.94
C ALA A 152 22.97 9.34 2.46
N ALA A 153 23.25 8.36 1.60
CA ALA A 153 24.60 8.13 1.05
C ALA A 153 25.17 9.31 0.27
N ASN A 154 24.28 10.14 -0.33
CA ASN A 154 24.64 11.32 -1.10
C ASN A 154 24.36 12.64 -0.39
N HIS A 155 24.08 12.62 0.93
CA HIS A 155 23.77 13.78 1.77
C HIS A 155 22.69 14.70 1.19
N LYS A 156 21.67 14.11 0.55
CA LYS A 156 20.55 14.86 -0.03
C LYS A 156 19.39 14.96 0.96
N PRO A 157 18.89 16.16 1.26
CA PRO A 157 17.65 16.31 2.01
C PRO A 157 16.49 15.62 1.27
N LEU A 158 15.60 14.96 2.02
CA LEU A 158 14.42 14.30 1.48
C LEU A 158 13.16 14.84 2.17
N ILE A 159 12.19 15.23 1.36
CA ILE A 159 10.84 15.58 1.80
C ILE A 159 9.90 14.47 1.36
N ILE A 160 9.08 13.97 2.27
CA ILE A 160 7.99 13.03 1.97
C ILE A 160 6.67 13.78 2.10
N LEU A 161 5.89 13.80 1.02
CA LEU A 161 4.51 14.27 1.04
C LEU A 161 3.64 13.07 1.43
N ASP A 162 3.25 13.01 2.70
CA ASP A 162 2.57 11.83 3.24
C ASP A 162 1.17 11.65 2.63
N ARG A 163 0.73 10.39 2.55
CA ARG A 163 -0.58 10.01 2.02
C ARG A 163 -1.31 9.09 2.98
N PRO A 164 -2.64 9.24 3.09
CA PRO A 164 -3.45 8.34 3.92
C PRO A 164 -3.27 6.89 3.51
N ASN A 165 -3.17 6.00 4.48
CA ASN A 165 -3.13 4.58 4.23
C ASN A 165 -4.55 3.99 4.30
N PRO A 166 -5.10 3.39 3.23
CA PRO A 166 -6.44 2.81 3.24
C PRO A 166 -6.57 1.63 4.21
N ASN A 167 -5.48 0.90 4.47
CA ASN A 167 -5.39 -0.17 5.48
C ASN A 167 -4.67 0.30 6.76
N GLY A 168 -4.68 1.61 7.05
CA GLY A 168 -4.00 2.22 8.19
C GLY A 168 -4.62 1.94 9.55
N HIS A 169 -5.83 1.42 9.58
CA HIS A 169 -6.71 1.30 10.74
C HIS A 169 -6.61 -0.05 11.48
N TYR A 170 -5.62 -0.90 11.13
CA TYR A 170 -5.34 -2.14 11.85
C TYR A 170 -3.91 -2.64 11.60
N VAL A 171 -3.48 -3.58 12.44
CA VAL A 171 -2.21 -4.31 12.32
C VAL A 171 -2.50 -5.79 12.38
N ASP A 172 -2.09 -6.56 11.35
CA ASP A 172 -2.32 -8.01 11.32
C ASP A 172 -1.34 -8.77 10.40
N GLY A 173 -1.29 -10.09 10.58
CA GLY A 173 -0.48 -11.01 9.82
C GLY A 173 0.88 -11.31 10.44
N PRO A 174 1.58 -12.35 9.94
CA PRO A 174 2.88 -12.71 10.45
C PRO A 174 3.91 -11.60 10.22
N VAL A 175 4.75 -11.40 11.23
CA VAL A 175 5.88 -10.47 11.16
C VAL A 175 7.00 -11.11 10.35
N LEU A 176 7.58 -10.36 9.42
CA LEU A 176 8.66 -10.85 8.56
C LEU A 176 9.88 -11.27 9.38
N GLU A 177 10.36 -12.48 9.12
CA GLU A 177 11.63 -13.01 9.62
C GLU A 177 12.77 -12.71 8.64
N LYS A 178 13.92 -12.28 9.14
CA LYS A 178 15.06 -11.85 8.31
C LYS A 178 15.45 -12.79 7.15
N PRO A 179 15.40 -14.15 7.29
CA PRO A 179 15.74 -15.05 6.19
C PRO A 179 14.82 -14.95 4.97
N TYR A 180 13.60 -14.39 5.13
CA TYR A 180 12.61 -14.21 4.06
C TYR A 180 12.59 -12.78 3.50
N ALA A 181 13.52 -11.93 3.95
CA ALA A 181 13.61 -10.56 3.44
C ALA A 181 13.88 -10.54 1.94
N SER A 182 13.12 -9.72 1.23
CA SER A 182 13.17 -9.58 -0.23
C SER A 182 12.60 -8.21 -0.64
N PHE A 183 12.46 -7.95 -1.93
CA PHE A 183 11.82 -6.72 -2.39
C PHE A 183 10.34 -6.62 -1.99
N VAL A 184 9.63 -7.76 -1.85
CA VAL A 184 8.25 -7.80 -1.35
C VAL A 184 8.13 -7.77 0.19
N GLY A 185 9.23 -7.49 0.89
CA GLY A 185 9.27 -7.35 2.35
C GLY A 185 10.69 -7.24 2.86
N LYS A 186 11.13 -6.03 3.25
CA LYS A 186 12.52 -5.78 3.66
C LYS A 186 12.73 -5.87 5.17
N ASN A 187 11.77 -5.41 5.96
CA ASN A 187 11.91 -5.20 7.39
C ASN A 187 10.96 -6.06 8.22
N THR A 188 11.30 -6.22 9.49
CA THR A 188 10.58 -7.03 10.47
C THR A 188 9.27 -6.34 10.90
N ILE A 189 8.31 -6.28 9.96
CA ILE A 189 6.97 -5.73 10.13
C ILE A 189 5.91 -6.78 9.75
N PRO A 190 4.67 -6.69 10.27
CA PRO A 190 3.57 -7.57 9.87
C PRO A 190 3.11 -7.29 8.43
N ILE A 191 2.26 -8.15 7.87
CA ILE A 191 1.69 -7.94 6.54
C ILE A 191 0.94 -6.62 6.47
N VAL A 192 0.02 -6.36 7.40
CA VAL A 192 -0.62 -5.05 7.55
C VAL A 192 0.03 -4.35 8.72
N TYR A 193 0.72 -3.26 8.44
CA TYR A 193 1.57 -2.58 9.41
C TYR A 193 0.94 -1.33 10.04
N GLY A 194 -0.22 -0.88 9.52
CA GLY A 194 -1.02 0.19 10.14
C GLY A 194 -0.30 1.53 10.27
N MET A 195 0.51 1.93 9.28
CA MET A 195 1.24 3.20 9.25
C MET A 195 1.10 3.85 7.88
N THR A 196 1.18 5.18 7.81
CA THR A 196 1.37 5.88 6.55
C THR A 196 2.80 5.70 6.03
N ILE A 197 3.03 6.06 4.77
CA ILE A 197 4.38 5.96 4.17
C ILE A 197 5.36 6.94 4.84
N GLY A 198 4.88 8.11 5.30
CA GLY A 198 5.66 9.08 6.07
C GLY A 198 6.07 8.57 7.44
N GLU A 199 5.13 7.97 8.18
CA GLU A 199 5.42 7.34 9.47
C GLU A 199 6.39 6.16 9.33
N TYR A 200 6.22 5.35 8.27
CA TYR A 200 7.14 4.26 7.96
C TYR A 200 8.56 4.76 7.69
N ALA A 201 8.70 5.87 6.95
CA ALA A 201 10.01 6.50 6.73
C ALA A 201 10.68 6.96 8.03
N LEU A 202 9.92 7.56 8.94
CA LEU A 202 10.42 7.96 10.27
C LEU A 202 10.88 6.72 11.06
N MET A 203 10.14 5.62 10.99
CA MET A 203 10.51 4.36 11.64
C MET A 203 11.76 3.75 11.01
N LEU A 204 11.92 3.74 9.68
CA LEU A 204 13.13 3.27 9.01
C LEU A 204 14.38 3.99 9.52
N LYS A 205 14.29 5.32 9.61
CA LYS A 205 15.39 6.16 10.12
C LYS A 205 15.62 5.94 11.62
N GLY A 206 14.57 5.97 12.43
CA GLY A 206 14.66 5.91 13.88
C GLY A 206 15.06 4.55 14.44
N GLU A 207 14.70 3.44 13.77
CA GLU A 207 15.10 2.08 14.15
C GLU A 207 16.41 1.63 13.46
N HIS A 208 17.08 2.51 12.71
CA HIS A 208 18.32 2.22 11.99
C HIS A 208 18.20 1.02 11.03
N TRP A 209 17.07 0.89 10.32
CA TRP A 209 16.80 -0.24 9.43
C TRP A 209 17.37 -0.07 8.03
N MET A 210 17.95 1.08 7.74
CA MET A 210 18.63 1.34 6.48
C MET A 210 20.05 0.72 6.46
N LYS A 211 20.53 0.38 5.28
CA LYS A 211 21.74 -0.45 5.08
C LYS A 211 23.04 0.17 5.61
N ASP A 212 23.16 1.50 5.60
CA ASP A 212 24.38 2.21 6.00
C ASP A 212 24.18 2.94 7.34
N SER A 213 25.11 2.82 8.28
CA SER A 213 25.10 3.55 9.55
C SER A 213 25.14 5.07 9.36
N ARG A 214 25.73 5.57 8.26
CA ARG A 214 25.69 6.98 7.85
C ARG A 214 24.31 7.44 7.38
N SER A 215 23.39 6.51 7.17
CA SER A 215 22.03 6.78 6.69
C SER A 215 21.14 7.58 7.65
N ASN A 216 21.63 7.85 8.87
CA ASN A 216 20.91 8.66 9.83
C ASN A 216 21.25 10.16 9.79
N ASP A 217 22.32 10.55 9.10
CA ASP A 217 22.83 11.93 9.10
C ASP A 217 22.23 12.82 8.02
N PHE A 218 21.17 12.37 7.31
CA PHE A 218 20.49 13.20 6.33
C PHE A 218 19.21 13.82 6.89
N THR A 219 18.81 14.97 6.31
CA THR A 219 17.58 15.64 6.68
C THR A 219 16.38 14.95 6.05
N LEU A 220 15.50 14.39 6.89
CA LEU A 220 14.21 13.82 6.50
C LEU A 220 13.08 14.69 7.06
N THR A 221 12.22 15.19 6.18
CA THR A 221 11.04 15.97 6.54
C THR A 221 9.79 15.26 6.01
N VAL A 222 8.76 15.13 6.83
CA VAL A 222 7.46 14.62 6.42
C VAL A 222 6.46 15.75 6.46
N VAL A 223 5.77 16.01 5.34
CA VAL A 223 4.59 16.89 5.28
C VAL A 223 3.36 16.01 5.55
N PRO A 224 2.75 16.10 6.73
CA PRO A 224 1.70 15.17 7.14
C PRO A 224 0.39 15.42 6.38
N CYS A 225 -0.50 14.43 6.39
CA CYS A 225 -1.88 14.60 5.96
C CYS A 225 -2.65 15.52 6.93
N LYS A 226 -3.63 16.29 6.44
CA LYS A 226 -4.59 17.00 7.29
C LYS A 226 -5.88 16.20 7.44
N ASN A 227 -6.50 16.30 8.61
CA ASN A 227 -7.79 15.68 8.94
C ASN A 227 -7.77 14.14 8.80
N TYR A 228 -6.61 13.51 8.93
CA TYR A 228 -6.43 12.06 8.90
C TYR A 228 -6.04 11.57 10.30
N ASP A 229 -6.58 10.43 10.66
CA ASP A 229 -6.13 9.61 11.77
C ASP A 229 -6.21 8.12 11.39
N HIS A 230 -5.69 7.25 12.24
CA HIS A 230 -5.69 5.82 11.97
C HIS A 230 -7.05 5.13 12.13
N THR A 231 -8.11 5.86 12.49
CA THR A 231 -9.49 5.34 12.46
C THR A 231 -10.19 5.68 11.15
N SER A 232 -9.59 6.56 10.33
CA SER A 232 -10.18 7.08 9.11
C SER A 232 -10.17 6.05 7.98
N TYR A 233 -11.28 5.95 7.24
CA TYR A 233 -11.36 5.22 5.98
C TYR A 233 -11.14 6.19 4.82
N TYR A 234 -10.05 6.00 4.10
CA TYR A 234 -9.69 6.87 2.99
C TYR A 234 -9.97 6.19 1.65
N THR A 235 -10.73 6.85 0.79
CA THR A 235 -10.99 6.39 -0.58
C THR A 235 -9.90 6.90 -1.51
N ILE A 236 -9.19 5.98 -2.15
CA ILE A 236 -8.22 6.31 -3.19
C ILE A 236 -8.96 6.56 -4.50
N ASN A 237 -8.83 7.78 -5.06
CA ASN A 237 -9.57 8.20 -6.26
C ASN A 237 -8.91 7.76 -7.58
N ILE A 238 -7.73 7.18 -7.53
CA ILE A 238 -6.99 6.66 -8.68
C ILE A 238 -6.40 5.31 -8.34
N ALA A 239 -6.61 4.30 -9.18
CA ALA A 239 -6.08 2.97 -8.96
C ALA A 239 -4.57 2.99 -8.69
N PRO A 240 -4.09 2.49 -7.54
CA PRO A 240 -2.67 2.57 -7.18
C PRO A 240 -1.78 1.67 -8.03
N SER A 241 -2.36 0.66 -8.67
CA SER A 241 -1.74 -0.19 -9.70
C SER A 241 -2.77 -0.66 -10.71
N PRO A 242 -2.35 -1.16 -11.89
CA PRO A 242 -3.28 -1.68 -12.91
C PRO A 242 -4.18 -2.82 -12.42
N ASN A 243 -3.79 -3.51 -11.36
CA ASN A 243 -4.49 -4.66 -10.81
C ASN A 243 -5.20 -4.40 -9.46
N LEU A 244 -5.20 -3.17 -8.97
CA LEU A 244 -5.98 -2.76 -7.78
C LEU A 244 -6.94 -1.63 -8.18
N THR A 245 -8.00 -2.00 -8.90
CA THR A 245 -8.89 -1.05 -9.58
C THR A 245 -10.08 -0.58 -8.74
N SER A 246 -10.35 -1.23 -7.61
CA SER A 246 -11.44 -0.91 -6.69
C SER A 246 -10.96 -0.79 -5.24
N MET A 247 -11.69 -0.04 -4.42
CA MET A 247 -11.43 -0.01 -2.97
C MET A 247 -11.64 -1.38 -2.33
N ASN A 248 -12.58 -2.18 -2.84
CA ASN A 248 -12.83 -3.53 -2.35
C ASN A 248 -11.60 -4.43 -2.62
N ALA A 249 -11.01 -4.36 -3.81
CA ALA A 249 -9.77 -5.06 -4.14
C ALA A 249 -8.61 -4.62 -3.22
N ILE A 250 -8.49 -3.31 -2.92
CA ILE A 250 -7.47 -2.78 -2.01
C ILE A 250 -7.66 -3.33 -0.58
N TYR A 251 -8.88 -3.47 -0.09
CA TYR A 251 -9.17 -4.06 1.22
C TYR A 251 -9.00 -5.59 1.23
N TRP A 252 -9.28 -6.27 0.11
CA TRP A 252 -9.00 -7.71 -0.02
C TRP A 252 -7.52 -8.02 -0.18
N TYR A 253 -6.74 -7.10 -0.74
CA TYR A 253 -5.34 -7.32 -1.12
C TYR A 253 -4.46 -7.90 0.00
N PRO A 254 -4.53 -7.46 1.27
CA PRO A 254 -3.76 -8.08 2.35
C PRO A 254 -4.01 -9.59 2.53
N SER A 255 -5.20 -10.07 2.19
CA SER A 255 -5.57 -11.49 2.25
C SER A 255 -5.25 -12.23 0.96
N THR A 256 -5.63 -11.67 -0.18
CA THR A 256 -5.65 -12.35 -1.48
C THR A 256 -4.31 -12.28 -2.22
N CYS A 257 -3.42 -11.34 -1.90
CA CYS A 257 -2.07 -11.31 -2.47
C CYS A 257 -1.24 -12.55 -2.11
N LEU A 258 -1.52 -13.22 -0.99
CA LEU A 258 -0.87 -14.49 -0.63
C LEU A 258 -1.11 -15.59 -1.68
N ILE A 259 -2.20 -15.52 -2.43
CA ILE A 259 -2.54 -16.44 -3.53
C ILE A 259 -1.53 -16.32 -4.69
N GLU A 260 -0.83 -15.22 -4.85
CA GLU A 260 0.27 -15.12 -5.85
C GLU A 260 1.36 -16.17 -5.62
N GLY A 261 1.57 -16.59 -4.38
CA GLY A 261 2.51 -17.65 -4.00
C GLY A 261 1.99 -19.08 -4.21
N THR A 262 0.81 -19.24 -4.82
CA THR A 262 0.15 -20.51 -5.07
C THR A 262 -0.12 -20.74 -6.56
N ILE A 263 -0.54 -21.96 -6.91
CA ILE A 263 -0.94 -22.29 -8.29
C ILE A 263 -2.28 -21.66 -8.69
N VAL A 264 -3.09 -21.22 -7.72
CA VAL A 264 -4.40 -20.61 -7.94
C VAL A 264 -4.25 -19.21 -8.54
N SER A 265 -5.12 -18.83 -9.47
CA SER A 265 -5.19 -17.48 -10.02
C SER A 265 -5.76 -16.52 -8.99
N GLU A 266 -5.12 -15.37 -8.84
CA GLU A 266 -5.62 -14.23 -8.07
C GLU A 266 -6.43 -13.23 -8.93
N GLY A 267 -6.94 -13.69 -10.08
CA GLY A 267 -7.82 -12.91 -10.94
C GLY A 267 -7.13 -11.87 -11.82
N ARG A 268 -5.79 -11.78 -11.85
CA ARG A 268 -5.10 -10.96 -12.85
C ARG A 268 -5.50 -11.41 -14.26
N GLY A 269 -5.64 -10.46 -15.17
CA GLY A 269 -6.19 -10.73 -16.51
C GLY A 269 -7.72 -10.73 -16.55
N THR A 270 -8.40 -10.34 -15.46
CA THR A 270 -9.83 -10.01 -15.40
C THR A 270 -10.03 -8.55 -14.97
N ASP A 271 -11.26 -8.08 -14.87
CA ASP A 271 -11.58 -6.76 -14.30
C ASP A 271 -11.57 -6.75 -12.76
N HIS A 272 -11.44 -7.94 -12.14
CA HIS A 272 -11.54 -8.18 -10.70
C HIS A 272 -10.30 -8.87 -10.13
N ALA A 273 -9.10 -8.37 -10.50
CA ALA A 273 -7.87 -8.87 -9.92
C ALA A 273 -7.88 -8.70 -8.40
N PHE A 274 -7.44 -9.76 -7.68
CA PHE A 274 -7.51 -9.92 -6.21
C PHE A 274 -8.92 -10.04 -5.62
N GLU A 275 -9.96 -10.05 -6.46
CA GLU A 275 -11.33 -10.33 -6.07
C GLU A 275 -11.84 -11.65 -6.68
N TYR A 276 -11.31 -12.09 -7.84
CA TYR A 276 -11.58 -13.40 -8.44
C TYR A 276 -10.45 -14.36 -8.11
N LEU A 277 -10.77 -15.49 -7.46
CA LEU A 277 -9.81 -16.51 -7.07
C LEU A 277 -10.24 -17.86 -7.62
N GLY A 278 -9.35 -18.59 -8.32
CA GLY A 278 -9.77 -19.87 -8.86
C GLY A 278 -8.70 -20.63 -9.63
N HIS A 279 -9.05 -21.88 -9.95
CA HIS A 279 -8.19 -22.80 -10.70
C HIS A 279 -9.02 -23.83 -11.48
N PRO A 280 -8.56 -24.33 -12.66
CA PRO A 280 -9.30 -25.32 -13.43
C PRO A 280 -9.58 -26.64 -12.71
N LEU A 281 -8.76 -27.02 -11.72
CA LEU A 281 -8.92 -28.25 -10.93
C LEU A 281 -9.85 -28.11 -9.72
N ILE A 282 -10.27 -26.91 -9.37
CA ILE A 282 -11.26 -26.70 -8.31
C ILE A 282 -12.65 -27.10 -8.84
N ALA A 283 -13.44 -27.77 -8.01
CA ALA A 283 -14.81 -28.14 -8.39
C ALA A 283 -15.66 -26.88 -8.67
N ASN A 284 -16.42 -26.90 -9.76
CA ASN A 284 -17.34 -25.80 -10.09
C ASN A 284 -18.42 -25.68 -9.01
N LYS A 285 -18.47 -24.52 -8.36
CA LYS A 285 -19.46 -24.16 -7.32
C LYS A 285 -20.43 -23.08 -7.80
N GLY A 286 -20.53 -22.85 -9.11
CA GLY A 286 -21.44 -21.87 -9.70
C GLY A 286 -20.77 -20.54 -10.09
N PHE A 287 -19.45 -20.42 -9.92
CA PHE A 287 -18.67 -19.26 -10.39
C PHE A 287 -17.46 -19.73 -11.20
N GLU A 288 -17.28 -19.10 -12.35
CA GLU A 288 -16.12 -19.32 -13.22
C GLU A 288 -15.64 -18.01 -13.86
N PHE A 289 -14.37 -17.96 -14.21
CA PHE A 289 -13.74 -16.87 -14.95
C PHE A 289 -12.58 -17.37 -15.79
N THR A 290 -12.18 -16.60 -16.80
CA THR A 290 -11.03 -16.92 -17.65
C THR A 290 -10.07 -15.75 -17.66
N PRO A 291 -8.84 -15.88 -17.11
CA PRO A 291 -7.80 -14.87 -17.23
C PRO A 291 -7.39 -14.69 -18.69
N ILE A 292 -7.35 -13.45 -19.17
CA ILE A 292 -6.89 -13.10 -20.52
C ILE A 292 -5.76 -12.07 -20.47
N SER A 293 -5.03 -11.87 -21.56
CA SER A 293 -4.06 -10.80 -21.67
C SER A 293 -4.72 -9.44 -21.60
N LYS A 294 -4.29 -8.59 -20.67
CA LYS A 294 -4.76 -7.21 -20.46
C LYS A 294 -3.60 -6.29 -20.14
N ASN A 295 -3.81 -4.97 -20.26
CA ASN A 295 -2.87 -3.99 -19.70
C ASN A 295 -2.68 -4.22 -18.20
N GLY A 296 -1.44 -4.25 -17.74
CA GLY A 296 -1.09 -4.57 -16.36
C GLY A 296 -1.03 -6.07 -16.03
N ALA A 297 -1.41 -6.95 -16.98
CA ALA A 297 -1.35 -8.41 -16.84
C ALA A 297 -1.30 -9.11 -18.22
N GLN A 298 -0.21 -8.93 -18.97
CA GLN A 298 -0.04 -9.52 -20.32
C GLN A 298 0.05 -11.05 -20.29
N ALA A 299 0.61 -11.61 -19.23
CA ALA A 299 0.77 -13.04 -19.03
C ALA A 299 0.25 -13.48 -17.64
N PRO A 300 -1.06 -13.35 -17.38
CA PRO A 300 -1.62 -13.77 -16.09
C PRO A 300 -1.51 -15.27 -15.89
N LYS A 301 -1.47 -15.72 -14.62
CA LYS A 301 -1.58 -17.15 -14.30
C LYS A 301 -2.82 -17.76 -14.95
N LEU A 302 -2.70 -19.00 -15.45
CA LEU A 302 -3.81 -19.76 -16.06
C LEU A 302 -4.48 -19.02 -17.25
N LYS A 303 -3.70 -18.21 -17.98
CA LYS A 303 -4.17 -17.49 -19.16
C LYS A 303 -4.94 -18.40 -20.14
N ASN A 304 -6.13 -17.97 -20.56
CA ASN A 304 -7.03 -18.66 -21.46
C ASN A 304 -7.58 -20.00 -20.94
N GLN A 305 -7.50 -20.27 -19.61
CA GLN A 305 -8.09 -21.44 -18.98
C GLN A 305 -9.30 -21.03 -18.17
N ILE A 306 -10.37 -21.82 -18.21
CA ILE A 306 -11.53 -21.63 -17.34
C ILE A 306 -11.11 -22.01 -15.92
N CYS A 307 -11.25 -21.07 -14.99
CA CYS A 307 -10.98 -21.25 -13.57
C CYS A 307 -12.29 -21.23 -12.79
N TYR A 308 -12.46 -22.18 -11.89
CA TYR A 308 -13.58 -22.25 -10.96
C TYR A 308 -13.14 -21.84 -9.56
N GLY A 309 -14.00 -21.12 -8.82
CA GLY A 309 -13.59 -20.68 -7.48
C GLY A 309 -14.54 -19.69 -6.83
N TRP A 310 -14.02 -18.51 -6.46
CA TRP A 310 -14.69 -17.50 -5.63
C TRP A 310 -14.74 -16.15 -6.31
N ASP A 311 -15.94 -15.54 -6.27
CA ASP A 311 -16.17 -14.13 -6.57
C ASP A 311 -16.28 -13.34 -5.25
N LEU A 312 -15.31 -12.48 -5.01
CA LEU A 312 -15.26 -11.59 -3.85
C LEU A 312 -15.69 -10.16 -4.21
N SER A 313 -15.98 -9.88 -5.50
CA SER A 313 -16.26 -8.51 -5.95
C SER A 313 -17.50 -7.90 -5.30
N GLN A 314 -18.47 -8.75 -4.96
CA GLN A 314 -19.71 -8.36 -4.27
C GLN A 314 -19.67 -8.66 -2.75
N ARG A 315 -18.59 -9.30 -2.29
CA ARG A 315 -18.39 -9.60 -0.86
C ARG A 315 -17.59 -8.46 -0.23
N LYS A 316 -18.11 -7.90 0.87
CA LYS A 316 -17.37 -6.88 1.61
C LYS A 316 -16.07 -7.46 2.18
N ALA A 317 -14.95 -6.82 1.86
CA ALA A 317 -13.65 -7.22 2.38
C ALA A 317 -13.56 -7.03 3.90
N PRO A 318 -12.82 -7.90 4.61
CA PRO A 318 -12.54 -7.68 6.03
C PRO A 318 -11.62 -6.45 6.19
N THR A 319 -11.99 -5.55 7.12
CA THR A 319 -11.25 -4.30 7.36
C THR A 319 -10.47 -4.28 8.68
N HIS A 320 -10.42 -5.39 9.40
CA HIS A 320 -9.73 -5.47 10.71
C HIS A 320 -8.83 -6.69 10.86
N LYS A 321 -8.78 -7.54 9.83
CA LYS A 321 -7.97 -8.76 9.84
C LYS A 321 -7.73 -9.29 8.43
N ILE A 322 -6.67 -10.05 8.27
CA ILE A 322 -6.44 -10.91 7.09
C ILE A 322 -7.42 -12.08 7.14
N ASP A 323 -8.08 -12.39 6.03
CA ASP A 323 -9.02 -13.52 5.95
C ASP A 323 -8.24 -14.85 5.75
N LEU A 324 -7.92 -15.49 6.85
CA LEU A 324 -7.27 -16.82 6.85
C LEU A 324 -8.26 -17.94 6.53
N GLU A 325 -9.51 -17.76 6.90
CA GLU A 325 -10.57 -18.71 6.63
C GLU A 325 -10.71 -18.94 5.14
N LEU A 326 -10.72 -17.88 4.34
CA LEU A 326 -10.71 -17.94 2.88
C LEU A 326 -9.46 -18.66 2.33
N LEU A 327 -8.28 -18.34 2.84
CA LEU A 327 -7.03 -18.96 2.39
C LEU A 327 -7.02 -20.49 2.66
N ILE A 328 -7.49 -20.91 3.84
CA ILE A 328 -7.62 -22.33 4.21
C ILE A 328 -8.67 -23.01 3.33
N GLU A 329 -9.83 -22.37 3.11
CA GLU A 329 -10.90 -22.89 2.24
C GLU A 329 -10.37 -23.15 0.82
N ILE A 330 -9.57 -22.24 0.27
CA ILE A 330 -8.97 -22.38 -1.07
C ILE A 330 -7.97 -23.56 -1.09
N TYR A 331 -7.13 -23.67 -0.06
CA TYR A 331 -6.19 -24.77 0.08
C TYR A 331 -6.92 -26.14 0.18
N ASP A 332 -7.98 -26.20 0.99
CA ASP A 332 -8.78 -27.43 1.18
C ASP A 332 -9.57 -27.83 -0.06
N ALA A 333 -10.03 -26.86 -0.84
CA ALA A 333 -10.75 -27.10 -2.09
C ALA A 333 -9.83 -27.58 -3.24
N PHE A 334 -8.51 -27.37 -3.12
CA PHE A 334 -7.59 -27.76 -4.17
C PHE A 334 -7.21 -29.26 -4.08
N PRO A 335 -7.46 -30.07 -5.15
CA PRO A 335 -7.37 -31.55 -5.04
C PRO A 335 -5.93 -32.09 -4.96
N LYS A 336 -4.91 -31.28 -5.39
CA LYS A 336 -3.49 -31.70 -5.43
C LYS A 336 -2.67 -30.85 -4.46
N ARG A 337 -2.92 -30.95 -3.15
CA ARG A 337 -2.35 -30.11 -2.09
C ARG A 337 -0.82 -30.03 -2.10
N ASP A 338 -0.11 -31.10 -2.48
CA ASP A 338 1.35 -31.13 -2.56
C ASP A 338 1.91 -30.14 -3.61
N SER A 339 1.13 -29.76 -4.62
CA SER A 339 1.50 -28.81 -5.66
C SER A 339 0.86 -27.43 -5.49
N PHE A 340 0.20 -27.17 -4.37
CA PHE A 340 -0.53 -25.91 -4.16
C PHE A 340 0.39 -24.69 -4.07
N PHE A 341 1.48 -24.80 -3.31
CA PHE A 341 2.43 -23.71 -3.11
C PHE A 341 3.53 -23.70 -4.18
N LEU A 342 3.80 -22.55 -4.77
CA LEU A 342 4.82 -22.40 -5.81
C LEU A 342 6.22 -22.27 -5.18
N GLY A 343 7.10 -23.23 -5.46
CA GLY A 343 8.49 -23.24 -5.00
C GLY A 343 9.41 -23.89 -6.03
N SER A 344 10.64 -23.39 -6.16
CA SER A 344 11.66 -23.92 -7.06
C SER A 344 12.47 -25.06 -6.45
N ASN A 345 12.50 -25.14 -5.11
CA ASN A 345 13.20 -26.19 -4.36
C ASN A 345 12.44 -26.52 -3.10
N VAL A 346 11.77 -27.68 -3.08
CA VAL A 346 10.94 -28.14 -1.96
C VAL A 346 11.71 -28.34 -0.64
N LYS A 347 13.04 -28.48 -0.69
CA LYS A 347 13.89 -28.63 0.50
C LYS A 347 14.31 -27.28 1.12
N ASP A 348 14.13 -26.17 0.41
CA ASP A 348 14.42 -24.82 0.93
C ASP A 348 13.13 -24.02 1.09
N PRO A 349 12.63 -23.81 2.31
CA PRO A 349 11.43 -23.03 2.56
C PRO A 349 11.47 -21.62 1.97
N ARG A 350 12.67 -21.02 1.76
CA ARG A 350 12.86 -19.71 1.17
C ARG A 350 12.62 -19.69 -0.34
N SER A 351 12.59 -20.85 -0.99
CA SER A 351 12.28 -20.99 -2.41
C SER A 351 10.80 -20.77 -2.73
N TYR A 352 9.93 -20.90 -1.74
CA TYR A 352 8.49 -20.70 -1.92
C TYR A 352 8.15 -19.21 -1.95
N TYR A 353 7.49 -18.77 -3.04
CA TYR A 353 7.07 -17.38 -3.15
C TYR A 353 6.04 -17.01 -2.09
N PHE A 354 5.16 -17.94 -1.72
CA PHE A 354 4.24 -17.79 -0.61
C PHE A 354 4.95 -17.40 0.70
N ASN A 355 6.07 -18.04 1.03
CA ASN A 355 6.83 -17.75 2.24
C ASN A 355 7.53 -16.37 2.20
N LYS A 356 7.91 -15.89 1.01
CA LYS A 356 8.41 -14.51 0.84
C LYS A 356 7.30 -13.48 1.09
N LEU A 357 6.09 -13.74 0.59
CA LEU A 357 4.91 -12.89 0.85
C LEU A 357 4.49 -12.93 2.32
N ALA A 358 4.38 -14.13 2.89
CA ALA A 358 4.06 -14.30 4.31
C ALA A 358 5.16 -13.76 5.24
N GLY A 359 6.43 -13.76 4.78
CA GLY A 359 7.59 -13.36 5.56
C GLY A 359 8.09 -14.43 6.53
N THR A 360 7.58 -15.66 6.43
CA THR A 360 7.90 -16.81 7.28
C THR A 360 7.45 -18.10 6.59
N ALA A 361 8.06 -19.25 6.92
CA ALA A 361 7.56 -20.56 6.51
C ALA A 361 6.37 -21.01 7.36
N ASN A 362 6.28 -20.53 8.58
CA ASN A 362 5.31 -21.03 9.58
C ASN A 362 3.87 -20.99 9.07
N LEU A 363 3.45 -19.96 8.33
CA LEU A 363 2.09 -19.86 7.82
C LEU A 363 1.76 -21.01 6.84
N MET A 364 2.69 -21.31 5.92
CA MET A 364 2.53 -22.42 4.98
C MET A 364 2.46 -23.78 5.72
N GLU A 365 3.38 -24.01 6.65
CA GLU A 365 3.45 -25.25 7.46
C GLU A 365 2.18 -25.44 8.30
N GLN A 366 1.65 -24.39 8.91
CA GLN A 366 0.43 -24.42 9.70
C GLN A 366 -0.80 -24.77 8.85
N ILE A 367 -0.90 -24.18 7.64
CA ILE A 367 -1.98 -24.51 6.69
C ILE A 367 -1.88 -25.98 6.28
N GLN A 368 -0.68 -26.46 5.92
CA GLN A 368 -0.45 -27.86 5.54
C GLN A 368 -0.76 -28.83 6.68
N ALA A 369 -0.52 -28.43 7.92
CA ALA A 369 -0.85 -29.19 9.12
C ALA A 369 -2.33 -29.17 9.51
N GLY A 370 -3.19 -28.43 8.75
CA GLY A 370 -4.62 -28.33 9.02
C GLY A 370 -4.97 -27.53 10.27
N GLN A 371 -4.10 -26.58 10.68
CA GLN A 371 -4.40 -25.74 11.84
C GLN A 371 -5.54 -24.77 11.56
N SER A 372 -6.34 -24.46 12.59
CA SER A 372 -7.43 -23.51 12.45
C SER A 372 -6.93 -22.07 12.22
N ALA A 373 -7.71 -21.26 11.54
CA ALA A 373 -7.43 -19.82 11.37
C ALA A 373 -7.20 -19.10 12.70
N LYS A 374 -7.89 -19.53 13.77
CA LYS A 374 -7.73 -19.00 15.13
C LYS A 374 -6.34 -19.33 15.69
N ASP A 375 -5.87 -20.57 15.57
CA ASP A 375 -4.57 -20.98 16.10
C ASP A 375 -3.42 -20.35 15.31
N ILE A 376 -3.55 -20.33 13.99
CA ILE A 376 -2.61 -19.62 13.10
C ILE A 376 -2.50 -18.17 13.51
N ARG A 377 -3.61 -17.44 13.69
CA ARG A 377 -3.62 -16.05 14.10
C ARG A 377 -2.99 -15.84 15.49
N ALA A 378 -3.21 -16.75 16.43
CA ALA A 378 -2.60 -16.70 17.75
C ALA A 378 -1.07 -16.78 17.69
N SER A 379 -0.51 -17.53 16.73
CA SER A 379 0.94 -17.75 16.61
C SER A 379 1.76 -16.47 16.38
N TRP A 380 1.24 -15.46 15.72
CA TRP A 380 1.95 -14.22 15.44
C TRP A 380 1.66 -13.05 16.41
N GLN A 381 0.75 -13.22 17.38
CA GLN A 381 0.36 -12.12 18.28
C GLN A 381 1.52 -11.54 19.09
N LYS A 382 2.47 -12.38 19.53
CA LYS A 382 3.69 -11.91 20.22
C LYS A 382 4.52 -10.98 19.32
N GLY A 383 4.63 -11.31 18.04
CA GLY A 383 5.32 -10.49 17.03
C GLY A 383 4.61 -9.15 16.81
N ILE A 384 3.29 -9.17 16.64
CA ILE A 384 2.45 -7.98 16.51
C ILE A 384 2.60 -7.07 17.72
N THR A 385 2.54 -7.61 18.95
CA THR A 385 2.68 -6.82 20.17
C THR A 385 4.04 -6.12 20.23
N LYS A 386 5.12 -6.81 19.82
CA LYS A 386 6.45 -6.19 19.71
C LYS A 386 6.47 -5.07 18.68
N PHE A 387 5.92 -5.31 17.50
CA PHE A 387 5.89 -4.33 16.42
C PHE A 387 5.08 -3.09 16.81
N LYS A 388 3.90 -3.23 17.42
CA LYS A 388 3.07 -2.11 17.88
C LYS A 388 3.82 -1.18 18.85
N LYS A 389 4.69 -1.71 19.72
CA LYS A 389 5.54 -0.90 20.60
C LYS A 389 6.56 -0.06 19.83
N ILE A 390 7.12 -0.60 18.75
CA ILE A 390 8.04 0.13 17.86
C ILE A 390 7.25 1.18 17.09
N ARG A 391 6.18 0.77 16.41
CA ARG A 391 5.28 1.60 15.60
C ARG A 391 4.84 2.86 16.34
N LYS A 392 4.41 2.73 17.59
CA LYS A 392 3.89 3.82 18.42
C LYS A 392 4.84 5.01 18.57
N LYS A 393 6.15 4.82 18.45
CA LYS A 393 7.15 5.89 18.56
C LYS A 393 7.16 6.83 17.35
N TYR A 394 6.61 6.40 16.21
CA TYR A 394 6.73 7.07 14.91
C TYR A 394 5.40 7.54 14.33
N LEU A 395 4.31 7.37 15.08
CA LEU A 395 3.00 7.83 14.65
C LEU A 395 2.92 9.35 14.65
N LEU A 396 2.43 9.91 13.56
CA LEU A 396 2.14 11.33 13.37
C LEU A 396 0.67 11.65 13.65
N TYR A 397 -0.18 10.63 13.62
CA TYR A 397 -1.63 10.75 13.70
C TYR A 397 -2.17 10.01 14.93
N LYS A 398 -3.37 10.40 15.35
CA LYS A 398 -4.08 9.68 16.42
C LYS A 398 -4.24 8.21 16.03
N ASP A 399 -3.91 7.31 16.95
CA ASP A 399 -3.98 5.88 16.76
C ASP A 399 -5.41 5.34 16.88
N PHE A 400 -5.63 4.15 16.34
CA PHE A 400 -6.87 3.36 16.50
C PHE A 400 -6.89 2.58 17.83
N GLU A 401 -5.78 2.54 18.59
CA GLU A 401 -5.62 1.87 19.90
C GLU A 401 -5.69 2.83 21.07
#